data_2d99b5d7f73d037ec5cf3153e6f26523
#
_entry.id   2d99b5d7f73d037ec5cf3153e6f26523
#
_cell.length_a   1.000
_cell.length_b   1.000
_cell.length_c   1.000
_cell.angle_alpha   90.00
_cell.angle_beta   90.00
_cell.angle_gamma   90.00
#
_symmetry.space_group_name_H-M   'P 1'
#
loop_
_entity.id
_entity.type
_entity.pdbx_description
1 polymer ?
#
loop_
_entity_poly.entity_id
_entity_poly.type
_entity_poly.pdbx_seq_one_letter_code
_entity_poly.pdbx_strand_id
1 'polypeptide(L)'
;MKRTLFPGYSVGTDAYEDIKEICPAYGKKAVIIGGKHALAAAQDKIIAAAKEAGIEIIGPFWYGGEASVENIEMLKPKVADADMIFAVGGGKAIDTCKVLSHSTDRPFFTFPTIASTCASCTSLGILYHPDGSLREYSFSKIPPKHIFIDTQIIADAPDKYLWAGIGDTMAKHYECTVSSRGDIPAHSDAMGIALSSMCAVPMLRWGEKALADCRAHKVTDELTEVILGIIVSTGLVSNFVQVDYTTGLAHAVYNGFTVLKSTEENHHLHGEVVSYGILVLLTVDKQYEEREKVFNFNRSMGLPTKLSDIHATPDDVRTVAEKALKGIDVRKYPYEVTEDMIVDAITELEKYNAEN
;
A
#
# COMPACT_ATOMS: atom_id res chain seq x y z
N MET A 1 -1.85 -14.88 -24.00
CA MET A 1 -0.69 -13.97 -23.97
C MET A 1 -0.64 -13.34 -22.57
N LYS A 2 0.41 -13.61 -21.78
CA LYS A 2 0.64 -12.90 -20.50
C LYS A 2 1.28 -11.54 -20.85
N ARG A 3 0.71 -10.45 -20.36
CA ARG A 3 1.21 -9.10 -20.53
C ARG A 3 1.36 -8.47 -19.15
N THR A 4 2.57 -8.10 -18.79
CA THR A 4 2.88 -7.37 -17.57
C THR A 4 3.16 -5.92 -17.97
N LEU A 5 2.51 -4.98 -17.30
CA LEU A 5 2.66 -3.55 -17.53
C LEU A 5 3.11 -2.88 -16.22
N PHE A 6 3.97 -1.89 -16.34
CA PHE A 6 4.40 -1.06 -15.22
C PHE A 6 4.15 0.40 -15.54
N PRO A 7 3.84 1.22 -14.53
CA PRO A 7 3.89 2.66 -14.67
C PRO A 7 5.34 3.14 -14.79
N GLY A 8 5.57 4.22 -15.54
CA GLY A 8 6.71 5.07 -15.31
C GLY A 8 6.52 5.85 -13.99
N TYR A 9 7.58 6.49 -13.48
CA TYR A 9 7.47 7.40 -12.35
C TYR A 9 8.48 8.54 -12.43
N SER A 10 8.08 9.70 -11.87
CA SER A 10 8.94 10.84 -11.57
C SER A 10 8.95 11.05 -10.07
N VAL A 11 10.11 11.34 -9.49
CA VAL A 11 10.27 11.52 -8.03
C VAL A 11 11.17 12.72 -7.75
N GLY A 12 10.77 13.51 -6.76
CA GLY A 12 11.48 14.72 -6.34
C GLY A 12 10.49 15.82 -5.94
N THR A 13 10.99 16.95 -5.47
CA THR A 13 10.15 18.10 -5.12
C THR A 13 9.59 18.83 -6.33
N ASP A 14 10.09 18.51 -7.50
CA ASP A 14 9.78 19.04 -8.84
C ASP A 14 9.14 17.98 -9.76
N ALA A 15 8.78 16.83 -9.24
CA ALA A 15 8.26 15.69 -10.01
C ALA A 15 7.06 16.04 -10.93
N TYR A 16 6.28 17.08 -10.57
CA TYR A 16 5.14 17.51 -11.36
C TYR A 16 5.52 18.27 -12.65
N GLU A 17 6.76 18.74 -12.76
CA GLU A 17 7.25 19.36 -14.00
C GLU A 17 7.25 18.41 -15.19
N ASP A 18 7.38 17.10 -14.92
CA ASP A 18 7.35 16.07 -15.96
C ASP A 18 5.94 15.87 -16.58
N ILE A 19 4.91 16.49 -16.03
CA ILE A 19 3.57 16.52 -16.65
C ILE A 19 3.67 17.02 -18.11
N LYS A 20 4.52 18.00 -18.39
CA LYS A 20 4.72 18.59 -19.72
C LYS A 20 5.31 17.63 -20.75
N GLU A 21 6.12 16.66 -20.28
CA GLU A 21 6.79 15.68 -21.14
C GLU A 21 5.89 14.45 -21.39
N ILE A 22 5.09 14.07 -20.38
CA ILE A 22 4.43 12.78 -20.33
C ILE A 22 2.96 12.88 -20.76
N CYS A 23 2.20 13.80 -20.17
CA CYS A 23 0.75 13.82 -20.29
C CYS A 23 0.21 14.28 -21.67
N PRO A 24 0.84 15.21 -22.43
CA PRO A 24 0.32 15.68 -23.71
C PRO A 24 0.12 14.57 -24.77
N ALA A 25 0.82 13.44 -24.64
CA ALA A 25 0.64 12.29 -25.52
C ALA A 25 -0.73 11.59 -25.34
N TYR A 26 -1.46 11.90 -24.27
CA TYR A 26 -2.72 11.25 -23.93
C TYR A 26 -3.94 12.14 -24.10
N GLY A 27 -3.76 13.41 -24.39
CA GLY A 27 -4.83 14.37 -24.65
C GLY A 27 -4.55 15.78 -24.15
N LYS A 28 -5.56 16.63 -24.18
CA LYS A 28 -5.47 18.06 -23.82
C LYS A 28 -6.36 18.43 -22.63
N LYS A 29 -7.17 17.50 -22.13
CA LYS A 29 -8.09 17.75 -21.02
C LYS A 29 -7.90 16.70 -19.93
N ALA A 30 -7.57 17.12 -18.73
CA ALA A 30 -7.44 16.24 -17.59
C ALA A 30 -8.46 16.61 -16.51
N VAL A 31 -9.11 15.61 -15.92
CA VAL A 31 -9.94 15.82 -14.74
C VAL A 31 -9.11 15.50 -13.49
N ILE A 32 -9.10 16.42 -12.51
CA ILE A 32 -8.48 16.16 -11.21
C ILE A 32 -9.53 15.63 -10.24
N ILE A 33 -9.24 14.48 -9.65
CA ILE A 33 -10.09 13.82 -8.64
C ILE A 33 -9.22 13.43 -7.44
N GLY A 34 -9.66 13.74 -6.22
CA GLY A 34 -8.86 13.39 -5.04
C GLY A 34 -9.56 13.59 -3.70
N GLY A 35 -8.82 13.31 -2.63
CA GLY A 35 -9.22 13.57 -1.26
C GLY A 35 -9.15 15.08 -0.94
N LYS A 36 -9.98 15.58 -0.04
CA LYS A 36 -10.02 17.03 0.29
C LYS A 36 -8.66 17.57 0.73
N HIS A 37 -8.00 16.88 1.66
CA HIS A 37 -6.67 17.29 2.15
C HIS A 37 -5.58 17.11 1.08
N ALA A 38 -5.66 16.03 0.30
CA ALA A 38 -4.74 15.74 -0.79
C ALA A 38 -4.83 16.81 -1.89
N LEU A 39 -6.05 17.19 -2.28
CA LEU A 39 -6.27 18.27 -3.24
C LEU A 39 -5.73 19.60 -2.71
N ALA A 40 -5.99 19.94 -1.44
CA ALA A 40 -5.46 21.16 -0.84
C ALA A 40 -3.93 21.23 -0.84
N ALA A 41 -3.25 20.07 -0.72
CA ALA A 41 -1.78 20.01 -0.73
C ALA A 41 -1.17 20.05 -2.15
N ALA A 42 -1.84 19.49 -3.16
CA ALA A 42 -1.22 19.19 -4.45
C ALA A 42 -1.81 19.93 -5.66
N GLN A 43 -3.11 20.31 -5.61
CA GLN A 43 -3.82 20.77 -6.80
C GLN A 43 -3.20 22.01 -7.46
N ASP A 44 -2.71 22.96 -6.71
CA ASP A 44 -2.18 24.22 -7.27
C ASP A 44 -0.90 23.96 -8.09
N LYS A 45 -0.01 23.09 -7.58
CA LYS A 45 1.19 22.64 -8.30
C LYS A 45 0.80 21.87 -9.57
N ILE A 46 -0.18 20.95 -9.47
CA ILE A 46 -0.64 20.13 -10.61
C ILE A 46 -1.27 21.03 -11.67
N ILE A 47 -2.14 21.97 -11.29
CA ILE A 47 -2.80 22.89 -12.23
C ILE A 47 -1.78 23.78 -12.93
N ALA A 48 -0.78 24.30 -12.20
CA ALA A 48 0.28 25.13 -12.78
C ALA A 48 1.08 24.33 -13.82
N ALA A 49 1.54 23.14 -13.49
CA ALA A 49 2.30 22.28 -14.40
C ALA A 49 1.47 21.80 -15.61
N ALA A 50 0.19 21.45 -15.41
CA ALA A 50 -0.73 21.11 -16.50
C ALA A 50 -0.96 22.27 -17.45
N LYS A 51 -1.08 23.50 -16.94
CA LYS A 51 -1.22 24.72 -17.77
C LYS A 51 0.02 24.96 -18.64
N GLU A 52 1.22 24.77 -18.08
CA GLU A 52 2.46 24.86 -18.85
C GLU A 52 2.56 23.79 -19.94
N ALA A 53 1.99 22.60 -19.68
CA ALA A 53 1.87 21.50 -20.63
C ALA A 53 0.78 21.71 -21.70
N GLY A 54 0.00 22.80 -21.63
CA GLY A 54 -1.14 23.07 -22.53
C GLY A 54 -2.34 22.15 -22.27
N ILE A 55 -2.47 21.63 -21.04
CA ILE A 55 -3.56 20.75 -20.62
C ILE A 55 -4.60 21.57 -19.84
N GLU A 56 -5.85 21.53 -20.33
CA GLU A 56 -7.02 22.11 -19.64
C GLU A 56 -7.41 21.20 -18.45
N ILE A 57 -7.58 21.81 -17.27
CA ILE A 57 -7.99 21.08 -16.07
C ILE A 57 -9.50 21.22 -15.83
N ILE A 58 -10.16 20.08 -15.64
CA ILE A 58 -11.56 19.96 -15.22
C ILE A 58 -11.59 19.60 -13.72
N GLY A 59 -12.36 20.31 -12.94
CA GLY A 59 -12.44 20.13 -11.50
C GLY A 59 -11.63 21.17 -10.73
N PRO A 60 -11.11 20.85 -9.54
CA PRO A 60 -11.00 19.53 -8.89
C PRO A 60 -12.31 18.97 -8.33
N PHE A 61 -12.43 17.64 -8.26
CA PHE A 61 -13.56 16.94 -7.67
C PHE A 61 -13.14 16.07 -6.49
N TRP A 62 -13.96 16.09 -5.43
CA TRP A 62 -13.79 15.18 -4.33
C TRP A 62 -14.27 13.77 -4.72
N TYR A 63 -13.47 12.74 -4.37
CA TYR A 63 -13.74 11.35 -4.77
C TYR A 63 -14.89 10.66 -4.00
N GLY A 64 -15.46 11.30 -2.96
CA GLY A 64 -16.59 10.77 -2.19
C GLY A 64 -16.25 10.27 -0.78
N GLY A 65 -14.95 10.06 -0.47
CA GLY A 65 -14.48 9.65 0.87
C GLY A 65 -14.21 8.15 1.02
N GLU A 66 -14.91 7.29 0.27
CA GLU A 66 -14.65 5.86 0.25
C GLU A 66 -14.49 5.35 -1.19
N ALA A 67 -13.65 4.32 -1.38
CA ALA A 67 -13.51 3.65 -2.67
C ALA A 67 -14.71 2.71 -2.90
N SER A 68 -15.84 3.29 -3.26
CA SER A 68 -17.11 2.59 -3.43
C SER A 68 -17.67 2.70 -4.84
N VAL A 69 -18.51 1.75 -5.22
CA VAL A 69 -19.19 1.76 -6.53
C VAL A 69 -20.06 3.01 -6.66
N GLU A 70 -20.71 3.42 -5.59
CA GLU A 70 -21.58 4.60 -5.53
C GLU A 70 -20.80 5.87 -5.85
N ASN A 71 -19.62 6.03 -5.28
CA ASN A 71 -18.73 7.17 -5.55
C ASN A 71 -18.18 7.13 -6.98
N ILE A 72 -17.86 5.95 -7.51
CA ILE A 72 -17.42 5.79 -8.90
C ILE A 72 -18.55 6.22 -9.86
N GLU A 73 -19.79 5.76 -9.64
CA GLU A 73 -20.94 6.16 -10.48
C GLU A 73 -21.22 7.67 -10.42
N MET A 74 -21.08 8.28 -9.23
CA MET A 74 -21.18 9.75 -9.06
C MET A 74 -20.13 10.51 -9.89
N LEU A 75 -18.95 9.94 -10.07
CA LEU A 75 -17.83 10.59 -10.78
C LEU A 75 -17.87 10.38 -12.29
N LYS A 76 -18.53 9.33 -12.82
CA LYS A 76 -18.59 9.05 -14.28
C LYS A 76 -19.01 10.26 -15.13
N PRO A 77 -20.06 11.03 -14.78
CA PRO A 77 -20.42 12.22 -15.55
C PRO A 77 -19.34 13.33 -15.53
N LYS A 78 -18.52 13.38 -14.47
CA LYS A 78 -17.47 14.40 -14.31
C LYS A 78 -16.27 14.18 -15.24
N VAL A 79 -16.07 12.93 -15.67
CA VAL A 79 -14.95 12.57 -16.57
C VAL A 79 -15.37 12.52 -18.05
N ALA A 80 -16.65 12.79 -18.37
CA ALA A 80 -17.20 12.60 -19.72
C ALA A 80 -16.42 13.38 -20.79
N ASP A 81 -16.03 14.63 -20.49
CA ASP A 81 -15.33 15.52 -21.42
C ASP A 81 -13.79 15.51 -21.24
N ALA A 82 -13.25 14.66 -20.36
CA ALA A 82 -11.83 14.55 -20.12
C ALA A 82 -11.18 13.48 -21.00
N ASP A 83 -9.95 13.72 -21.41
CA ASP A 83 -9.11 12.74 -22.12
C ASP A 83 -8.41 11.80 -21.13
N MET A 84 -8.12 12.29 -19.91
CA MET A 84 -7.38 11.55 -18.88
C MET A 84 -7.81 11.94 -17.48
N ILE A 85 -7.45 11.09 -16.49
CA ILE A 85 -7.76 11.28 -15.08
C ILE A 85 -6.46 11.51 -14.29
N PHE A 86 -6.41 12.56 -13.47
CA PHE A 86 -5.38 12.84 -12.49
C PHE A 86 -5.91 12.45 -11.11
N ALA A 87 -5.43 11.32 -10.59
CA ALA A 87 -5.84 10.74 -9.31
C ALA A 87 -4.93 11.24 -8.19
N VAL A 88 -5.46 12.04 -7.25
CA VAL A 88 -4.68 12.75 -6.23
C VAL A 88 -5.03 12.23 -4.84
N GLY A 89 -4.05 11.66 -4.13
CA GLY A 89 -4.25 11.26 -2.74
C GLY A 89 -3.61 9.96 -2.32
N GLY A 90 -4.19 9.34 -1.28
CA GLY A 90 -3.84 8.01 -0.80
C GLY A 90 -4.66 6.91 -1.46
N GLY A 91 -4.53 5.67 -0.95
CA GLY A 91 -5.09 4.45 -1.54
C GLY A 91 -6.55 4.55 -1.96
N LYS A 92 -7.47 4.97 -1.07
CA LYS A 92 -8.91 5.04 -1.36
C LYS A 92 -9.25 5.96 -2.54
N ALA A 93 -8.65 7.14 -2.62
CA ALA A 93 -8.87 8.07 -3.73
C ALA A 93 -8.31 7.51 -5.05
N ILE A 94 -7.13 6.89 -4.99
CA ILE A 94 -6.47 6.29 -6.14
C ILE A 94 -7.24 5.07 -6.63
N ASP A 95 -7.71 4.19 -5.76
CA ASP A 95 -8.49 3.01 -6.13
C ASP A 95 -9.84 3.38 -6.74
N THR A 96 -10.51 4.42 -6.23
CA THR A 96 -11.69 5.00 -6.86
C THR A 96 -11.41 5.43 -8.31
N CYS A 97 -10.34 6.21 -8.51
CA CYS A 97 -9.95 6.70 -9.85
C CYS A 97 -9.48 5.57 -10.77
N LYS A 98 -8.84 4.54 -10.24
CA LYS A 98 -8.41 3.34 -10.97
C LYS A 98 -9.60 2.60 -11.60
N VAL A 99 -10.62 2.32 -10.79
CA VAL A 99 -11.84 1.66 -11.26
C VAL A 99 -12.65 2.57 -12.18
N LEU A 100 -12.72 3.88 -11.89
CA LEU A 100 -13.33 4.88 -12.76
C LEU A 100 -12.64 4.93 -14.12
N SER A 101 -11.30 4.97 -14.18
CA SER A 101 -10.49 4.91 -15.41
C SER A 101 -10.84 3.70 -16.25
N HIS A 102 -10.87 2.51 -15.63
CA HIS A 102 -11.20 1.28 -16.31
C HIS A 102 -12.62 1.26 -16.84
N SER A 103 -13.60 1.74 -16.07
CA SER A 103 -15.02 1.75 -16.46
C SER A 103 -15.35 2.78 -17.53
N THR A 104 -14.50 3.78 -17.73
CA THR A 104 -14.69 4.87 -18.72
C THR A 104 -13.66 4.84 -19.84
N ASP A 105 -12.77 3.83 -19.88
CA ASP A 105 -11.68 3.65 -20.86
C ASP A 105 -10.80 4.90 -21.00
N ARG A 106 -10.43 5.52 -19.88
CA ARG A 106 -9.57 6.70 -19.86
C ARG A 106 -8.23 6.38 -19.20
N PRO A 107 -7.10 6.81 -19.78
CA PRO A 107 -5.81 6.71 -19.11
C PRO A 107 -5.83 7.52 -17.80
N PHE A 108 -5.14 7.02 -16.78
CA PHE A 108 -5.01 7.74 -15.53
C PHE A 108 -3.55 7.83 -15.08
N PHE A 109 -3.29 8.87 -14.31
CA PHE A 109 -2.02 9.23 -13.72
C PHE A 109 -2.22 9.39 -12.22
N THR A 110 -1.24 9.02 -11.43
CA THR A 110 -1.36 9.07 -9.98
C THR A 110 -0.42 10.10 -9.37
N PHE A 111 -0.95 10.83 -8.40
CA PHE A 111 -0.28 11.87 -7.63
C PHE A 111 -0.42 11.51 -6.15
N PRO A 112 0.39 10.56 -5.64
CA PRO A 112 0.33 10.18 -4.24
C PRO A 112 0.75 11.35 -3.35
N THR A 113 -0.07 11.63 -2.33
CA THR A 113 0.21 12.68 -1.32
C THR A 113 0.60 12.11 0.03
N ILE A 114 0.58 10.80 0.17
CA ILE A 114 1.05 10.02 1.32
C ILE A 114 1.73 8.75 0.81
N ALA A 115 2.69 8.25 1.54
CA ALA A 115 3.34 6.97 1.28
C ALA A 115 2.87 5.94 2.34
N SER A 116 1.66 5.42 2.17
CA SER A 116 1.07 4.43 3.08
C SER A 116 0.88 3.05 2.45
N THR A 117 0.77 2.98 1.12
CA THR A 117 0.60 1.75 0.33
C THR A 117 1.12 1.94 -1.09
N CYS A 118 1.19 0.84 -1.84
CA CYS A 118 1.57 0.85 -3.25
C CYS A 118 0.41 1.09 -4.24
N ALA A 119 -0.77 1.51 -3.78
CA ALA A 119 -1.97 1.66 -4.62
C ALA A 119 -1.74 2.54 -5.86
N SER A 120 -0.89 3.57 -5.75
CA SER A 120 -0.55 4.47 -6.86
C SER A 120 0.27 3.82 -7.98
N CYS A 121 0.81 2.62 -7.75
CA CYS A 121 1.61 1.88 -8.73
C CYS A 121 0.89 0.63 -9.27
N THR A 122 -0.08 0.09 -8.53
CA THR A 122 -0.71 -1.19 -8.87
C THR A 122 -1.88 -1.06 -9.82
N SER A 123 -2.19 -2.17 -10.52
CA SER A 123 -3.42 -2.33 -11.28
C SER A 123 -4.60 -2.82 -10.43
N LEU A 124 -4.33 -3.41 -9.27
CA LEU A 124 -5.34 -3.85 -8.31
C LEU A 124 -5.95 -2.65 -7.59
N GLY A 125 -7.27 -2.56 -7.55
CA GLY A 125 -8.04 -1.64 -6.71
C GLY A 125 -8.84 -2.40 -5.66
N ILE A 126 -9.00 -1.83 -4.49
CA ILE A 126 -9.82 -2.41 -3.41
C ILE A 126 -11.09 -1.58 -3.31
N LEU A 127 -12.25 -2.24 -3.42
CA LEU A 127 -13.55 -1.59 -3.27
C LEU A 127 -14.20 -1.95 -1.94
N TYR A 128 -14.84 -0.96 -1.37
CA TYR A 128 -15.53 -1.04 -0.09
C TYR A 128 -17.01 -0.71 -0.25
N HIS A 129 -17.82 -1.14 0.70
CA HIS A 129 -19.15 -0.61 0.88
C HIS A 129 -19.11 0.82 1.46
N PRO A 130 -20.18 1.61 1.36
CA PRO A 130 -20.21 2.96 1.96
C PRO A 130 -19.95 3.00 3.48
N ASP A 131 -20.16 1.89 4.18
CA ASP A 131 -19.86 1.74 5.62
C ASP A 131 -18.39 1.40 5.91
N GLY A 132 -17.54 1.28 4.87
CA GLY A 132 -16.13 0.97 5.00
C GLY A 132 -15.79 -0.52 5.04
N SER A 133 -16.77 -1.43 5.03
CA SER A 133 -16.52 -2.87 4.94
C SER A 133 -16.02 -3.27 3.56
N LEU A 134 -15.10 -4.26 3.49
CA LEU A 134 -14.56 -4.77 2.24
C LEU A 134 -15.67 -5.33 1.35
N ARG A 135 -15.75 -4.85 0.10
CA ARG A 135 -16.69 -5.35 -0.91
C ARG A 135 -16.04 -6.37 -1.83
N GLU A 136 -15.02 -5.94 -2.58
CA GLU A 136 -14.36 -6.80 -3.57
C GLU A 136 -12.99 -6.26 -3.98
N TYR A 137 -12.17 -7.14 -4.57
CA TYR A 137 -10.93 -6.77 -5.25
C TYR A 137 -11.23 -6.55 -6.75
N SER A 138 -10.94 -5.35 -7.25
CA SER A 138 -11.09 -5.01 -8.66
C SER A 138 -9.75 -5.20 -9.38
N PHE A 139 -9.68 -6.22 -10.22
CA PHE A 139 -8.47 -6.50 -11.00
C PHE A 139 -8.51 -5.75 -12.33
N SER A 140 -7.99 -4.54 -12.35
CA SER A 140 -7.73 -3.81 -13.60
C SER A 140 -6.56 -4.45 -14.35
N LYS A 141 -6.64 -4.41 -15.70
CA LYS A 141 -5.56 -4.97 -16.52
C LYS A 141 -4.42 -3.99 -16.76
N ILE A 142 -4.61 -2.73 -16.42
CA ILE A 142 -3.70 -1.63 -16.75
C ILE A 142 -3.42 -0.83 -15.49
N PRO A 143 -2.15 -0.74 -15.06
CA PRO A 143 -1.73 0.19 -14.00
C PRO A 143 -1.81 1.64 -14.49
N PRO A 144 -1.57 2.65 -13.63
CA PRO A 144 -1.46 4.04 -14.08
C PRO A 144 -0.42 4.19 -15.19
N LYS A 145 -0.56 5.21 -16.01
CA LYS A 145 0.41 5.50 -17.08
C LYS A 145 1.72 6.02 -16.50
N HIS A 146 1.61 6.83 -15.44
CA HIS A 146 2.75 7.40 -14.74
C HIS A 146 2.36 7.75 -13.30
N ILE A 147 3.36 7.76 -12.41
CA ILE A 147 3.26 8.15 -11.00
C ILE A 147 4.08 9.41 -10.83
N PHE A 148 3.49 10.51 -10.40
CA PHE A 148 4.18 11.74 -10.08
C PHE A 148 4.33 11.85 -8.55
N ILE A 149 5.53 11.65 -8.02
CA ILE A 149 5.82 11.55 -6.59
C ILE A 149 6.52 12.83 -6.13
N ASP A 150 5.73 13.83 -5.69
CA ASP A 150 6.29 15.01 -5.03
C ASP A 150 6.66 14.64 -3.59
N THR A 151 7.97 14.53 -3.35
CA THR A 151 8.51 14.09 -2.07
C THR A 151 8.30 15.09 -0.96
N GLN A 152 8.18 16.41 -1.26
CA GLN A 152 7.87 17.41 -0.26
C GLN A 152 6.42 17.31 0.23
N ILE A 153 5.46 17.06 -0.66
CA ILE A 153 4.05 16.85 -0.28
C ILE A 153 3.94 15.65 0.66
N ILE A 154 4.69 14.59 0.40
CA ILE A 154 4.70 13.39 1.27
C ILE A 154 5.41 13.70 2.60
N ALA A 155 6.51 14.46 2.60
CA ALA A 155 7.20 14.87 3.82
C ALA A 155 6.34 15.79 4.71
N ASP A 156 5.44 16.58 4.10
CA ASP A 156 4.53 17.47 4.80
C ASP A 156 3.22 16.78 5.27
N ALA A 157 2.99 15.56 4.83
CA ALA A 157 1.84 14.78 5.24
C ALA A 157 1.99 14.25 6.69
N PRO A 158 0.90 13.88 7.38
CA PRO A 158 0.99 13.27 8.69
C PRO A 158 1.88 12.02 8.68
N ASP A 159 2.93 12.03 9.50
CA ASP A 159 4.00 11.01 9.58
C ASP A 159 3.50 9.58 9.82
N LYS A 160 2.34 9.44 10.47
CA LYS A 160 1.69 8.14 10.71
C LYS A 160 1.44 7.34 9.42
N TYR A 161 1.26 8.00 8.28
CA TYR A 161 1.05 7.30 7.01
C TYR A 161 2.34 6.69 6.47
N LEU A 162 3.46 7.41 6.57
CA LEU A 162 4.78 6.86 6.25
C LEU A 162 5.15 5.73 7.22
N TRP A 163 4.92 5.93 8.51
CA TRP A 163 5.16 4.95 9.55
C TRP A 163 4.41 3.63 9.31
N ALA A 164 3.11 3.69 9.04
CA ALA A 164 2.33 2.52 8.70
C ALA A 164 2.74 1.92 7.34
N GLY A 165 3.08 2.77 6.35
CA GLY A 165 3.56 2.33 5.05
C GLY A 165 4.85 1.53 5.11
N ILE A 166 5.76 1.88 6.02
CA ILE A 166 6.98 1.11 6.29
C ILE A 166 6.62 -0.30 6.78
N GLY A 167 5.69 -0.40 7.73
CA GLY A 167 5.23 -1.68 8.26
C GLY A 167 4.57 -2.57 7.20
N ASP A 168 3.66 -2.00 6.39
CA ASP A 168 2.98 -2.71 5.30
C ASP A 168 3.97 -3.22 4.24
N THR A 169 4.90 -2.36 3.86
CA THR A 169 5.87 -2.65 2.78
C THR A 169 6.76 -3.83 3.09
N MET A 170 7.26 -3.95 4.33
CA MET A 170 8.11 -5.08 4.72
C MET A 170 7.42 -6.43 4.55
N ALA A 171 6.12 -6.50 4.80
CA ALA A 171 5.36 -7.75 4.65
C ALA A 171 5.47 -8.33 3.24
N LYS A 172 5.51 -7.48 2.21
CA LYS A 172 5.62 -7.90 0.82
C LYS A 172 6.81 -8.84 0.57
N HIS A 173 7.97 -8.57 1.18
CA HIS A 173 9.15 -9.43 1.04
C HIS A 173 8.95 -10.79 1.71
N TYR A 174 8.57 -10.78 2.97
CA TYR A 174 8.46 -12.02 3.75
C TYR A 174 7.34 -12.92 3.23
N GLU A 175 6.21 -12.36 2.90
CA GLU A 175 5.08 -13.10 2.34
C GLU A 175 5.40 -13.69 0.96
N CYS A 176 5.96 -12.88 0.06
CA CYS A 176 6.30 -13.30 -1.29
C CYS A 176 7.33 -14.45 -1.27
N THR A 177 8.35 -14.36 -0.42
CA THR A 177 9.40 -15.38 -0.32
C THR A 177 8.91 -16.68 0.32
N VAL A 178 8.02 -16.60 1.31
CA VAL A 178 7.44 -17.81 1.93
C VAL A 178 6.42 -18.45 1.00
N SER A 179 5.49 -17.68 0.44
CA SER A 179 4.42 -18.21 -0.43
C SER A 179 4.94 -18.84 -1.74
N SER A 180 6.10 -18.38 -2.23
CA SER A 180 6.71 -18.94 -3.46
C SER A 180 7.69 -20.08 -3.21
N ARG A 181 7.98 -20.43 -1.96
CA ARG A 181 8.98 -21.42 -1.60
C ARG A 181 8.60 -22.82 -2.12
N GLY A 182 9.55 -23.46 -2.78
CA GLY A 182 9.37 -24.80 -3.34
C GLY A 182 8.70 -24.83 -4.71
N ASP A 183 8.23 -23.71 -5.23
CA ASP A 183 7.70 -23.61 -6.58
C ASP A 183 8.79 -23.39 -7.62
N ILE A 184 8.45 -23.69 -8.88
CA ILE A 184 9.20 -23.21 -10.05
C ILE A 184 8.43 -22.02 -10.63
N PRO A 185 8.78 -20.78 -10.24
CA PRO A 185 8.01 -19.62 -10.64
C PRO A 185 8.12 -19.32 -12.13
N ALA A 186 7.06 -18.81 -12.73
CA ALA A 186 7.12 -18.25 -14.07
C ALA A 186 8.06 -17.04 -14.09
N HIS A 187 8.57 -16.64 -15.25
CA HIS A 187 9.54 -15.54 -15.40
C HIS A 187 9.10 -14.25 -14.68
N SER A 188 7.84 -13.86 -14.83
CA SER A 188 7.30 -12.67 -14.16
C SER A 188 7.35 -12.81 -12.64
N ASP A 189 6.88 -13.96 -12.12
CA ASP A 189 6.88 -14.24 -10.68
C ASP A 189 8.33 -14.25 -10.12
N ALA A 190 9.27 -14.88 -10.87
CA ALA A 190 10.68 -14.92 -10.49
C ALA A 190 11.30 -13.51 -10.38
N MET A 191 10.94 -12.60 -11.31
CA MET A 191 11.38 -11.20 -11.23
C MET A 191 10.81 -10.50 -10.01
N GLY A 192 9.51 -10.65 -9.72
CA GLY A 192 8.88 -10.06 -8.54
C GLY A 192 9.47 -10.59 -7.23
N ILE A 193 9.70 -11.91 -7.15
CA ILE A 193 10.34 -12.54 -5.98
C ILE A 193 11.76 -11.97 -5.78
N ALA A 194 12.54 -11.84 -6.84
CA ALA A 194 13.90 -11.27 -6.77
C ALA A 194 13.88 -9.79 -6.33
N LEU A 195 12.91 -9.01 -6.80
CA LEU A 195 12.74 -7.61 -6.41
C LEU A 195 12.19 -7.43 -5.00
N SER A 196 11.55 -8.43 -4.41
CA SER A 196 10.86 -8.29 -3.13
C SER A 196 11.76 -7.80 -1.98
N SER A 197 13.07 -8.10 -2.04
CA SER A 197 14.03 -7.58 -1.05
C SER A 197 14.09 -6.05 -0.99
N MET A 198 13.74 -5.35 -2.08
CA MET A 198 13.62 -3.89 -2.11
C MET A 198 12.43 -3.37 -1.29
N CYS A 199 11.55 -4.25 -0.84
CA CYS A 199 10.46 -3.89 0.08
C CYS A 199 10.87 -3.98 1.56
N ALA A 200 11.93 -4.73 1.91
CA ALA A 200 12.37 -4.89 3.29
C ALA A 200 13.70 -4.17 3.58
N VAL A 201 14.70 -4.34 2.72
CA VAL A 201 16.06 -3.82 2.97
C VAL A 201 16.10 -2.29 3.13
N PRO A 202 15.46 -1.46 2.28
CA PRO A 202 15.44 -0.01 2.49
C PRO A 202 14.70 0.39 3.76
N MET A 203 13.62 -0.32 4.12
CA MET A 203 12.84 -0.04 5.34
C MET A 203 13.71 -0.27 6.58
N LEU A 204 14.33 -1.44 6.69
CA LEU A 204 15.21 -1.78 7.80
C LEU A 204 16.45 -0.87 7.89
N ARG A 205 16.92 -0.37 6.76
CA ARG A 205 18.14 0.44 6.69
C ARG A 205 17.89 1.91 6.99
N TRP A 206 16.80 2.46 6.47
CA TRP A 206 16.56 3.91 6.45
C TRP A 206 15.23 4.33 7.10
N GLY A 207 14.38 3.38 7.52
CA GLY A 207 13.03 3.67 8.02
C GLY A 207 13.01 4.63 9.20
N GLU A 208 13.89 4.42 10.19
CA GLU A 208 13.99 5.31 11.36
C GLU A 208 14.39 6.74 10.96
N LYS A 209 15.41 6.85 10.08
CA LYS A 209 15.87 8.15 9.59
C LYS A 209 14.82 8.83 8.74
N ALA A 210 14.19 8.10 7.82
CA ALA A 210 13.13 8.61 6.96
C ALA A 210 11.92 9.12 7.76
N LEU A 211 11.53 8.39 8.83
CA LEU A 211 10.44 8.82 9.71
C LEU A 211 10.82 10.10 10.48
N ALA A 212 12.05 10.20 10.96
CA ALA A 212 12.54 11.40 11.63
C ALA A 212 12.58 12.61 10.67
N ASP A 213 12.98 12.39 9.41
CA ASP A 213 13.01 13.44 8.39
C ASP A 213 11.59 13.89 7.99
N CYS A 214 10.65 12.94 7.86
CA CYS A 214 9.24 13.24 7.62
C CYS A 214 8.65 14.10 8.77
N ARG A 215 8.94 13.77 10.03
CA ARG A 215 8.55 14.56 11.20
C ARG A 215 9.16 15.97 11.21
N ALA A 216 10.32 16.11 10.60
CA ALA A 216 11.00 17.41 10.43
C ALA A 216 10.59 18.13 9.13
N HIS A 217 9.66 17.57 8.33
CA HIS A 217 9.25 18.10 7.01
C HIS A 217 10.42 18.29 6.03
N LYS A 218 11.42 17.40 6.13
CA LYS A 218 12.67 17.50 5.38
C LYS A 218 12.78 16.38 4.36
N VAL A 219 12.94 16.73 3.10
CA VAL A 219 13.26 15.77 2.04
C VAL A 219 14.75 15.43 2.09
N THR A 220 15.04 14.15 2.19
CA THR A 220 16.40 13.57 2.15
C THR A 220 16.43 12.37 1.20
N ASP A 221 17.62 11.89 0.88
CA ASP A 221 17.79 10.70 0.05
C ASP A 221 17.16 9.48 0.76
N GLU A 222 17.34 9.34 2.08
CA GLU A 222 16.79 8.23 2.86
C GLU A 222 15.25 8.25 2.86
N LEU A 223 14.63 9.41 3.01
CA LEU A 223 13.17 9.55 2.91
C LEU A 223 12.69 9.19 1.50
N THR A 224 13.39 9.66 0.47
CA THR A 224 13.06 9.37 -0.93
C THR A 224 13.15 7.87 -1.23
N GLU A 225 14.20 7.19 -0.77
CA GLU A 225 14.35 5.73 -0.95
C GLU A 225 13.25 4.93 -0.24
N VAL A 226 12.85 5.35 0.96
CA VAL A 226 11.73 4.72 1.69
C VAL A 226 10.41 4.95 0.96
N ILE A 227 10.13 6.16 0.47
CA ILE A 227 8.95 6.46 -0.36
C ILE A 227 8.92 5.58 -1.61
N LEU A 228 10.06 5.45 -2.32
CA LEU A 228 10.16 4.59 -3.50
C LEU A 228 9.97 3.10 -3.15
N GLY A 229 10.48 2.65 -2.01
CA GLY A 229 10.24 1.31 -1.50
C GLY A 229 8.76 1.02 -1.31
N ILE A 230 8.03 1.94 -0.65
CA ILE A 230 6.60 1.81 -0.36
C ILE A 230 5.77 1.85 -1.66
N ILE A 231 5.99 2.84 -2.50
CA ILE A 231 5.13 3.10 -3.66
C ILE A 231 5.54 2.23 -4.86
N VAL A 232 6.81 2.30 -5.24
CA VAL A 232 7.28 1.75 -6.51
C VAL A 232 7.71 0.29 -6.35
N SER A 233 8.62 -0.02 -5.43
CA SER A 233 9.13 -1.40 -5.27
C SER A 233 8.01 -2.38 -4.94
N THR A 234 7.18 -2.06 -3.94
CA THR A 234 6.03 -2.88 -3.53
C THR A 234 5.01 -3.02 -4.65
N GLY A 235 4.74 -1.93 -5.37
CA GLY A 235 3.82 -1.94 -6.50
C GLY A 235 4.33 -2.77 -7.70
N LEU A 236 5.63 -2.70 -8.00
CA LEU A 236 6.24 -3.54 -9.03
C LEU A 236 6.17 -5.02 -8.66
N VAL A 237 6.53 -5.39 -7.43
CA VAL A 237 6.39 -6.77 -6.96
C VAL A 237 4.95 -7.25 -7.15
N SER A 238 3.96 -6.46 -6.71
CA SER A 238 2.53 -6.79 -6.84
C SER A 238 2.06 -6.92 -8.29
N ASN A 239 2.64 -6.16 -9.23
CA ASN A 239 2.31 -6.27 -10.66
C ASN A 239 3.01 -7.46 -11.34
N PHE A 240 4.14 -7.93 -10.80
CA PHE A 240 4.91 -9.06 -11.36
C PHE A 240 4.38 -10.40 -10.91
N VAL A 241 4.12 -10.57 -9.61
CA VAL A 241 3.78 -11.87 -9.04
C VAL A 241 2.31 -12.22 -9.22
N GLN A 242 2.01 -13.49 -9.23
CA GLN A 242 0.64 -13.97 -9.18
C GLN A 242 -0.02 -13.60 -7.83
N VAL A 243 -1.36 -13.57 -7.81
CA VAL A 243 -2.15 -13.12 -6.66
C VAL A 243 -1.77 -13.84 -5.37
N ASP A 244 -1.55 -15.17 -5.44
CA ASP A 244 -1.23 -16.00 -4.27
C ASP A 244 0.18 -15.74 -3.68
N TYR A 245 1.04 -14.96 -4.35
CA TYR A 245 2.34 -14.51 -3.82
C TYR A 245 2.30 -13.06 -3.33
N THR A 246 1.17 -12.36 -3.53
CA THR A 246 1.04 -10.93 -3.26
C THR A 246 0.82 -10.63 -1.79
N THR A 247 0.11 -11.54 -1.09
CA THR A 247 -0.21 -11.49 0.34
C THR A 247 0.08 -12.85 0.97
N GLY A 248 0.10 -12.90 2.29
CA GLY A 248 0.37 -14.12 3.03
C GLY A 248 -0.11 -14.06 4.48
N LEU A 249 0.60 -14.71 5.38
CA LEU A 249 0.17 -14.85 6.77
C LEU A 249 0.14 -13.52 7.52
N ALA A 250 1.01 -12.56 7.18
CA ALA A 250 1.00 -11.25 7.84
C ALA A 250 -0.32 -10.51 7.58
N HIS A 251 -0.77 -10.47 6.33
CA HIS A 251 -2.07 -9.90 5.96
C HIS A 251 -3.24 -10.76 6.47
N ALA A 252 -3.12 -12.09 6.49
CA ALA A 252 -4.14 -12.95 7.07
C ALA A 252 -4.36 -12.64 8.56
N VAL A 253 -3.29 -12.45 9.32
CA VAL A 253 -3.34 -12.06 10.73
C VAL A 253 -3.96 -10.67 10.89
N TYR A 254 -3.56 -9.69 10.06
CA TYR A 254 -4.23 -8.39 10.02
C TYR A 254 -5.75 -8.55 9.81
N ASN A 255 -6.16 -9.32 8.78
CA ASN A 255 -7.58 -9.59 8.51
C ASN A 255 -8.27 -10.28 9.70
N GLY A 256 -7.53 -11.08 10.47
CA GLY A 256 -7.99 -11.65 11.74
C GLY A 256 -8.34 -10.58 12.77
N PHE A 257 -7.46 -9.59 12.95
CA PHE A 257 -7.69 -8.50 13.92
C PHE A 257 -8.83 -7.56 13.52
N THR A 258 -9.19 -7.45 12.25
CA THR A 258 -10.29 -6.56 11.81
C THR A 258 -11.67 -6.93 12.36
N VAL A 259 -11.87 -8.12 12.93
CA VAL A 259 -13.15 -8.50 13.56
C VAL A 259 -13.27 -8.04 15.00
N LEU A 260 -12.18 -7.55 15.59
CA LEU A 260 -12.16 -7.08 16.97
C LEU A 260 -12.61 -5.62 17.03
N LYS A 261 -13.66 -5.35 17.82
CA LYS A 261 -14.15 -3.98 18.05
C LYS A 261 -13.07 -3.07 18.63
N SER A 262 -12.23 -3.61 19.52
CA SER A 262 -11.13 -2.85 20.10
C SER A 262 -10.12 -2.35 19.06
N THR A 263 -9.81 -3.13 18.05
CA THR A 263 -8.92 -2.72 16.95
C THR A 263 -9.59 -1.65 16.07
N GLU A 264 -10.88 -1.81 15.77
CA GLU A 264 -11.66 -0.85 14.99
C GLU A 264 -11.83 0.50 15.70
N GLU A 265 -12.25 0.47 16.96
CA GLU A 265 -12.51 1.67 17.78
C GLU A 265 -11.25 2.50 18.05
N ASN A 266 -10.08 1.89 18.07
CA ASN A 266 -8.79 2.57 18.25
C ASN A 266 -8.16 3.04 16.92
N HIS A 267 -8.82 2.85 15.80
CA HIS A 267 -8.42 3.37 14.48
C HIS A 267 -7.00 2.97 14.05
N HIS A 268 -6.59 1.74 14.35
CA HIS A 268 -5.30 1.22 13.92
C HIS A 268 -5.15 1.27 12.40
N LEU A 269 -3.97 1.66 11.94
CA LEU A 269 -3.68 1.72 10.51
C LEU A 269 -3.36 0.31 9.98
N HIS A 270 -3.71 0.06 8.73
CA HIS A 270 -3.48 -1.23 8.06
C HIS A 270 -2.05 -1.74 8.25
N GLY A 271 -1.06 -0.96 7.81
CA GLY A 271 0.34 -1.36 7.86
C GLY A 271 0.92 -1.44 9.27
N GLU A 272 0.35 -0.72 10.23
CA GLU A 272 0.66 -0.86 11.65
C GLU A 272 0.40 -2.30 12.11
N VAL A 273 -0.81 -2.82 11.89
CA VAL A 273 -1.18 -4.19 12.32
C VAL A 273 -0.51 -5.25 11.44
N VAL A 274 -0.32 -4.98 10.15
CA VAL A 274 0.42 -5.88 9.24
C VAL A 274 1.86 -6.08 9.73
N SER A 275 2.51 -5.05 10.31
CA SER A 275 3.87 -5.18 10.84
C SER A 275 3.98 -6.18 12.00
N TYR A 276 2.95 -6.26 12.86
CA TYR A 276 2.83 -7.32 13.87
C TYR A 276 2.62 -8.70 13.20
N GLY A 277 1.80 -8.74 12.16
CA GLY A 277 1.58 -9.95 11.36
C GLY A 277 2.86 -10.53 10.78
N ILE A 278 3.87 -9.69 10.43
CA ILE A 278 5.19 -10.16 9.99
C ILE A 278 5.89 -10.95 11.12
N LEU A 279 5.82 -10.49 12.35
CA LEU A 279 6.40 -11.20 13.49
C LEU A 279 5.74 -12.57 13.68
N VAL A 280 4.41 -12.64 13.54
CA VAL A 280 3.66 -13.90 13.58
C VAL A 280 4.09 -14.82 12.44
N LEU A 281 4.16 -14.32 11.21
CA LEU A 281 4.62 -15.08 10.04
C LEU A 281 6.01 -15.69 10.28
N LEU A 282 6.97 -14.87 10.70
CA LEU A 282 8.35 -15.30 10.91
C LEU A 282 8.46 -16.31 12.07
N THR A 283 7.60 -16.22 13.07
CA THR A 283 7.54 -17.19 14.16
C THR A 283 6.95 -18.52 13.69
N VAL A 284 5.82 -18.50 12.97
CA VAL A 284 5.21 -19.71 12.36
C VAL A 284 6.20 -20.40 11.42
N ASP A 285 6.91 -19.62 10.61
CA ASP A 285 7.89 -20.15 9.64
C ASP A 285 9.28 -20.44 10.26
N LYS A 286 9.44 -20.24 11.57
CA LYS A 286 10.66 -20.49 12.34
C LYS A 286 11.89 -19.74 11.83
N GLN A 287 11.69 -18.57 11.26
CA GLN A 287 12.74 -17.64 10.83
C GLN A 287 13.16 -16.72 11.99
N TYR A 288 13.67 -17.28 13.08
CA TYR A 288 13.90 -16.57 14.34
C TYR A 288 14.93 -15.44 14.24
N GLU A 289 15.97 -15.57 13.42
CA GLU A 289 16.96 -14.51 13.20
C GLU A 289 16.34 -13.29 12.48
N GLU A 290 15.50 -13.55 11.47
CA GLU A 290 14.77 -12.47 10.78
C GLU A 290 13.70 -11.86 11.69
N ARG A 291 13.01 -12.69 12.48
CA ARG A 291 12.06 -12.22 13.50
C ARG A 291 12.72 -11.26 14.48
N GLU A 292 13.90 -11.58 14.99
CA GLU A 292 14.63 -10.72 15.92
C GLU A 292 14.98 -9.36 15.28
N LYS A 293 15.43 -9.35 14.03
CA LYS A 293 15.71 -8.11 13.29
C LYS A 293 14.46 -7.24 13.14
N VAL A 294 13.34 -7.84 12.70
CA VAL A 294 12.07 -7.13 12.52
C VAL A 294 11.50 -6.68 13.87
N PHE A 295 11.59 -7.51 14.89
CA PHE A 295 11.15 -7.17 16.24
C PHE A 295 11.88 -5.94 16.80
N ASN A 296 13.21 -5.92 16.70
CA ASN A 296 14.02 -4.79 17.15
C ASN A 296 13.73 -3.53 16.35
N PHE A 297 13.51 -3.66 15.04
CA PHE A 297 13.09 -2.58 14.18
C PHE A 297 11.69 -2.06 14.55
N ASN A 298 10.70 -2.93 14.70
CA ASN A 298 9.36 -2.52 15.12
C ASN A 298 9.41 -1.75 16.45
N ARG A 299 10.17 -2.25 17.42
CA ARG A 299 10.34 -1.61 18.72
C ARG A 299 10.97 -0.21 18.60
N SER A 300 12.01 -0.04 17.79
CA SER A 300 12.66 1.26 17.57
C SER A 300 11.75 2.26 16.86
N MET A 301 10.90 1.76 15.96
CA MET A 301 9.92 2.57 15.21
C MET A 301 8.64 2.86 15.98
N GLY A 302 8.39 2.18 17.12
CA GLY A 302 7.10 2.21 17.81
C GLY A 302 5.99 1.49 17.05
N LEU A 303 6.35 0.56 16.15
CA LEU A 303 5.43 -0.38 15.51
C LEU A 303 5.07 -1.52 16.49
N PRO A 304 3.89 -2.14 16.37
CA PRO A 304 3.45 -3.18 17.29
C PRO A 304 4.41 -4.36 17.40
N THR A 305 4.65 -4.81 18.61
CA THR A 305 5.43 -6.01 18.94
C THR A 305 4.67 -6.99 19.81
N LYS A 306 3.54 -6.58 20.39
CA LYS A 306 2.69 -7.37 21.28
C LYS A 306 1.22 -7.02 21.09
N LEU A 307 0.33 -7.89 21.58
CA LEU A 307 -1.12 -7.74 21.45
C LEU A 307 -1.64 -6.42 22.03
N SER A 308 -1.13 -5.98 23.16
CA SER A 308 -1.58 -4.73 23.80
C SER A 308 -1.30 -3.48 22.96
N ASP A 309 -0.31 -3.52 22.06
CA ASP A 309 0.01 -2.41 21.17
C ASP A 309 -1.08 -2.21 20.08
N ILE A 310 -1.87 -3.25 19.82
CA ILE A 310 -3.00 -3.23 18.87
C ILE A 310 -4.35 -3.40 19.56
N HIS A 311 -4.40 -3.11 20.88
CA HIS A 311 -5.60 -3.19 21.74
C HIS A 311 -6.28 -4.57 21.70
N ALA A 312 -5.51 -5.65 21.55
CA ALA A 312 -5.96 -7.02 21.63
C ALA A 312 -5.46 -7.69 22.93
N THR A 313 -6.10 -8.80 23.29
CA THR A 313 -5.81 -9.58 24.50
C THR A 313 -5.54 -11.05 24.13
N PRO A 314 -4.94 -11.86 25.03
CA PRO A 314 -4.78 -13.28 24.80
C PRO A 314 -6.07 -14.05 24.53
N ASP A 315 -7.21 -13.57 25.05
CA ASP A 315 -8.53 -14.20 24.83
C ASP A 315 -9.03 -14.03 23.38
N ASP A 316 -8.54 -13.02 22.67
CA ASP A 316 -8.92 -12.74 21.27
C ASP A 316 -8.18 -13.61 20.25
N VAL A 317 -7.02 -14.20 20.65
CA VAL A 317 -6.06 -14.82 19.72
C VAL A 317 -6.68 -15.94 18.89
N ARG A 318 -7.52 -16.79 19.50
CA ARG A 318 -8.17 -17.89 18.79
C ARG A 318 -9.18 -17.37 17.74
N THR A 319 -9.93 -16.35 18.07
CA THR A 319 -10.86 -15.68 17.12
C THR A 319 -10.09 -15.09 15.94
N VAL A 320 -8.96 -14.44 16.21
CA VAL A 320 -8.07 -13.87 15.19
C VAL A 320 -7.52 -14.97 14.28
N ALA A 321 -7.01 -16.07 14.85
CA ALA A 321 -6.44 -17.20 14.09
C ALA A 321 -7.50 -17.88 13.21
N GLU A 322 -8.69 -18.14 13.75
CA GLU A 322 -9.82 -18.70 12.98
C GLU A 322 -10.21 -17.81 11.79
N LYS A 323 -10.26 -16.50 11.98
CA LYS A 323 -10.59 -15.55 10.91
C LYS A 323 -9.48 -15.43 9.89
N ALA A 324 -8.21 -15.42 10.31
CA ALA A 324 -7.05 -15.34 9.44
C ALA A 324 -7.05 -16.48 8.39
N LEU A 325 -7.44 -17.68 8.77
CA LEU A 325 -7.47 -18.84 7.87
C LEU A 325 -8.67 -18.86 6.90
N LYS A 326 -9.68 -18.01 7.09
CA LYS A 326 -10.84 -17.93 6.17
C LYS A 326 -10.55 -17.12 4.91
N GLY A 327 -9.44 -16.37 4.89
CA GLY A 327 -9.02 -15.54 3.76
C GLY A 327 -8.35 -16.31 2.62
N ILE A 328 -8.00 -15.56 1.58
CA ILE A 328 -7.24 -16.10 0.44
C ILE A 328 -5.74 -16.09 0.69
N ASP A 329 -5.28 -15.39 1.71
CA ASP A 329 -3.89 -14.99 1.90
C ASP A 329 -2.94 -16.16 2.20
N VAL A 330 -3.47 -17.25 2.78
CA VAL A 330 -2.69 -18.45 3.13
C VAL A 330 -2.91 -19.65 2.19
N ARG A 331 -3.57 -19.43 1.03
CA ARG A 331 -3.85 -20.50 0.07
C ARG A 331 -2.59 -21.13 -0.53
N LYS A 332 -1.55 -20.33 -0.67
CA LYS A 332 -0.29 -20.73 -1.28
C LYS A 332 0.83 -20.63 -0.25
N TYR A 333 0.95 -21.68 0.53
CA TYR A 333 2.01 -21.83 1.52
C TYR A 333 2.74 -23.16 1.27
N PRO A 334 4.05 -23.29 1.61
CA PRO A 334 4.81 -24.52 1.42
C PRO A 334 4.39 -25.65 2.38
N TYR A 335 3.51 -25.34 3.33
CA TYR A 335 2.92 -26.26 4.31
C TYR A 335 1.52 -25.76 4.69
N GLU A 336 0.72 -26.64 5.29
CA GLU A 336 -0.59 -26.28 5.83
C GLU A 336 -0.40 -25.40 7.08
N VAL A 337 -0.96 -24.20 7.05
CA VAL A 337 -1.02 -23.28 8.20
C VAL A 337 -2.27 -23.60 9.00
N THR A 338 -2.11 -23.97 10.27
CA THR A 338 -3.21 -24.29 11.16
C THR A 338 -3.50 -23.18 12.16
N GLU A 339 -4.69 -23.21 12.73
CA GLU A 339 -5.11 -22.27 13.79
C GLU A 339 -4.16 -22.33 14.99
N ASP A 340 -3.78 -23.54 15.43
CA ASP A 340 -2.87 -23.73 16.56
C ASP A 340 -1.48 -23.16 16.27
N MET A 341 -0.97 -23.23 15.03
CA MET A 341 0.31 -22.62 14.68
C MET A 341 0.29 -21.10 14.86
N ILE A 342 -0.81 -20.44 14.53
CA ILE A 342 -0.97 -18.98 14.71
C ILE A 342 -1.08 -18.65 16.22
N VAL A 343 -1.88 -19.40 16.96
CA VAL A 343 -2.06 -19.24 18.41
C VAL A 343 -0.75 -19.44 19.13
N ASP A 344 0.00 -20.50 18.83
CA ASP A 344 1.30 -20.79 19.44
C ASP A 344 2.33 -19.69 19.11
N ALA A 345 2.36 -19.21 17.86
CA ALA A 345 3.27 -18.15 17.45
C ALA A 345 2.99 -16.81 18.17
N ILE A 346 1.72 -16.43 18.31
CA ILE A 346 1.34 -15.23 19.07
C ILE A 346 1.70 -15.40 20.55
N THR A 347 1.43 -16.56 21.14
CA THR A 347 1.78 -16.86 22.53
C THR A 347 3.29 -16.82 22.75
N GLU A 348 4.08 -17.34 21.81
CA GLU A 348 5.54 -17.26 21.85
C GLU A 348 6.03 -15.80 21.76
N LEU A 349 5.41 -14.97 20.91
CA LEU A 349 5.75 -13.54 20.80
C LEU A 349 5.46 -12.77 22.07
N GLU A 350 4.33 -13.01 22.74
CA GLU A 350 4.01 -12.38 24.03
C GLU A 350 5.06 -12.75 25.09
N LYS A 351 5.47 -14.01 25.14
CA LYS A 351 6.54 -14.46 26.02
C LYS A 351 7.88 -13.81 25.67
N TYR A 352 8.23 -13.76 24.38
CA TYR A 352 9.45 -13.12 23.90
C TYR A 352 9.50 -11.63 24.27
N ASN A 353 8.37 -10.92 24.15
CA ASN A 353 8.25 -9.52 24.59
C ASN A 353 8.45 -9.35 26.11
N ALA A 354 7.97 -10.28 26.93
CA ALA A 354 8.11 -10.18 28.38
C ALA A 354 9.56 -10.42 28.85
N GLU A 355 10.38 -11.08 28.04
CA GLU A 355 11.78 -11.43 28.34
C GLU A 355 12.78 -10.40 27.77
N ASN A 356 12.38 -9.51 26.84
CA ASN A 356 13.21 -8.55 26.10
C ASN A 356 12.66 -7.12 26.16
#